data_b1caf5b3bd71396ea5647bea543f7d61
#
_entry.id   b1caf5b3bd71396ea5647bea543f7d61
#
_cell.length_a   1.000
_cell.length_b   1.000
_cell.length_c   1.000
_cell.angle_alpha   90.00
_cell.angle_beta   90.00
_cell.angle_gamma   90.00
#
_symmetry.space_group_name_H-M   'P 1'
#
loop_
_entity.id
_entity.type
_entity.pdbx_description
1 polymer ?
#
loop_
_entity_poly.entity_id
_entity_poly.type
_entity_poly.pdbx_seq_one_letter_code
_entity_poly.pdbx_strand_id
1 'polypeptide(L)'
;MFRDWPYLYDAEETGEVGYMRQYAEDPRAAVVLAFDGDRVVGASTCQPMASSHPEVRDAFAARGLDASRFCYFGESLLERAHRGQGAGVAFFTEREAHARRLGLTQAAFCSVVRNPNDPRKPADYTPLDGFWRNRGYVHHPDLACRFHWREVGDDRETPHLLSFWLRTL
;
A
#
# COMPACT_ATOMS: atom_id res chain seq x y z
N MET A 1 3.48 -5.66 12.27
CA MET A 1 3.10 -4.37 11.64
C MET A 1 1.68 -4.39 11.10
N PHE A 2 1.26 -5.40 10.37
CA PHE A 2 -0.13 -5.50 9.88
C PHE A 2 -1.18 -5.72 10.99
N ARG A 3 -0.79 -6.28 12.15
CA ARG A 3 -1.69 -6.43 13.30
C ARG A 3 -2.03 -5.11 14.00
N ASP A 4 -1.32 -4.03 13.66
CA ASP A 4 -1.59 -2.70 14.19
C ASP A 4 -2.73 -2.01 13.44
N TRP A 5 -3.36 -1.02 14.10
CA TRP A 5 -4.28 -0.10 13.45
C TRP A 5 -3.59 0.64 12.29
N PRO A 6 -4.22 0.83 11.12
CA PRO A 6 -5.63 0.58 10.80
C PRO A 6 -5.91 -0.80 10.19
N TYR A 7 -4.92 -1.65 9.91
CA TYR A 7 -5.14 -2.92 9.22
C TYR A 7 -5.76 -3.98 10.11
N LEU A 8 -5.24 -4.15 11.34
CA LEU A 8 -5.65 -5.19 12.29
C LEU A 8 -5.60 -6.59 11.67
N TYR A 9 -4.73 -6.79 10.69
CA TYR A 9 -4.65 -8.00 9.89
C TYR A 9 -3.88 -9.09 10.63
N ASP A 10 -4.53 -10.22 10.84
CA ASP A 10 -3.92 -11.43 11.42
C ASP A 10 -3.39 -12.33 10.30
N ALA A 11 -2.26 -11.89 9.73
CA ALA A 11 -1.60 -12.58 8.62
C ALA A 11 -1.07 -13.96 9.03
N GLU A 12 -1.23 -14.93 8.14
CA GLU A 12 -0.50 -16.19 8.17
C GLU A 12 0.74 -16.09 7.26
N GLU A 13 1.90 -16.54 7.74
CA GLU A 13 3.17 -16.42 7.02
C GLU A 13 3.12 -17.02 5.61
N THR A 14 2.45 -18.16 5.46
CA THR A 14 2.27 -18.83 4.17
C THR A 14 1.49 -18.01 3.15
N GLY A 15 0.48 -17.26 3.59
CA GLY A 15 -0.31 -16.35 2.74
C GLY A 15 0.52 -15.16 2.27
N GLU A 16 1.32 -14.58 3.17
CA GLU A 16 2.19 -13.44 2.85
C GLU A 16 3.26 -13.79 1.81
N VAL A 17 3.87 -14.96 1.92
CA VAL A 17 4.84 -15.44 0.92
C VAL A 17 4.19 -15.55 -0.47
N GLY A 18 2.97 -16.09 -0.54
CA GLY A 18 2.20 -16.17 -1.79
C GLY A 18 1.91 -14.77 -2.38
N TYR A 19 1.48 -13.86 -1.53
CA TYR A 19 1.22 -12.47 -1.93
C TYR A 19 2.47 -11.76 -2.46
N MET A 20 3.60 -11.90 -1.76
CA MET A 20 4.86 -11.24 -2.15
C MET A 20 5.49 -11.82 -3.41
N ARG A 21 5.14 -13.05 -3.80
CA ARG A 21 5.69 -13.73 -4.98
C ARG A 21 5.46 -12.93 -6.26
N GLN A 22 4.31 -12.26 -6.42
CA GLN A 22 4.03 -11.43 -7.59
C GLN A 22 5.08 -10.33 -7.83
N TYR A 23 5.66 -9.78 -6.73
CA TYR A 23 6.73 -8.78 -6.84
C TYR A 23 8.09 -9.39 -7.19
N ALA A 24 8.31 -10.65 -6.83
CA ALA A 24 9.54 -11.36 -7.16
C ALA A 24 9.54 -11.90 -8.60
N GLU A 25 8.38 -12.19 -9.15
CA GLU A 25 8.22 -12.80 -10.48
C GLU A 25 8.06 -11.77 -11.61
N ASP A 26 7.58 -10.55 -11.35
CA ASP A 26 7.52 -9.49 -12.37
C ASP A 26 8.85 -8.71 -12.39
N PRO A 27 9.64 -8.77 -13.47
CA PRO A 27 10.93 -8.05 -13.58
C PRO A 27 10.75 -6.52 -13.60
N ARG A 28 9.53 -6.03 -13.74
CA ARG A 28 9.20 -4.60 -13.67
C ARG A 28 8.76 -4.17 -12.27
N ALA A 29 8.59 -5.11 -11.33
CA ALA A 29 8.34 -4.78 -9.94
C ALA A 29 9.62 -4.31 -9.26
N ALA A 30 9.47 -3.59 -8.15
CA ALA A 30 10.58 -3.22 -7.30
C ALA A 30 10.22 -3.35 -5.82
N VAL A 31 11.21 -3.76 -5.05
CA VAL A 31 11.17 -3.74 -3.58
C VAL A 31 12.24 -2.76 -3.10
N VAL A 32 11.82 -1.75 -2.35
CA VAL A 32 12.71 -0.78 -1.72
C VAL A 32 12.88 -1.17 -0.26
N LEU A 33 14.09 -1.40 0.17
CA LEU A 33 14.41 -1.80 1.54
C LEU A 33 15.02 -0.63 2.32
N ALA A 34 14.64 -0.52 3.59
CA ALA A 34 15.28 0.38 4.56
C ALA A 34 16.15 -0.46 5.50
N PHE A 35 17.37 0.00 5.73
CA PHE A 35 18.35 -0.66 6.58
C PHE A 35 18.73 0.21 7.78
N ASP A 36 18.99 -0.45 8.92
CA ASP A 36 19.71 0.09 10.06
C ASP A 36 20.96 -0.79 10.27
N GLY A 37 22.12 -0.29 9.84
CA GLY A 37 23.29 -1.13 9.65
C GLY A 37 23.00 -2.25 8.64
N ASP A 38 23.19 -3.49 9.04
CA ASP A 38 22.94 -4.68 8.21
C ASP A 38 21.51 -5.26 8.38
N ARG A 39 20.68 -4.65 9.22
CA ARG A 39 19.34 -5.14 9.53
C ARG A 39 18.29 -4.42 8.69
N VAL A 40 17.42 -5.19 8.01
CA VAL A 40 16.25 -4.64 7.34
C VAL A 40 15.23 -4.19 8.38
N VAL A 41 14.86 -2.91 8.36
CA VAL A 41 13.90 -2.28 9.28
C VAL A 41 12.61 -1.84 8.60
N GLY A 42 12.57 -1.94 7.27
CA GLY A 42 11.37 -1.62 6.51
C GLY A 42 11.49 -2.03 5.05
N ALA A 43 10.34 -2.12 4.40
CA ALA A 43 10.23 -2.43 2.98
C ALA A 43 9.04 -1.72 2.35
N SER A 44 9.14 -1.41 1.07
CA SER A 44 8.00 -1.00 0.27
C SER A 44 8.07 -1.58 -1.13
N THR A 45 6.91 -1.80 -1.75
CA THR A 45 6.82 -2.47 -3.04
C THR A 45 6.12 -1.61 -4.08
N CYS A 46 6.45 -1.80 -5.33
CA CYS A 46 5.68 -1.26 -6.46
C CYS A 46 5.80 -2.15 -7.69
N GLN A 47 4.82 -2.03 -8.58
CA GLN A 47 4.74 -2.76 -9.84
C GLN A 47 3.83 -2.04 -10.83
N PRO A 48 3.89 -2.32 -12.14
CA PRO A 48 2.85 -1.85 -13.06
C PRO A 48 1.47 -2.29 -12.59
N MET A 49 0.47 -1.40 -12.68
CA MET A 49 -0.91 -1.69 -12.28
C MET A 49 -1.46 -2.95 -12.97
N ALA A 50 -1.06 -3.20 -14.22
CA ALA A 50 -1.48 -4.37 -14.97
C ALA A 50 -1.04 -5.71 -14.32
N SER A 51 0.00 -5.70 -13.49
CA SER A 51 0.51 -6.86 -12.74
C SER A 51 -0.05 -6.95 -11.32
N SER A 52 -0.84 -5.97 -10.87
CA SER A 52 -1.40 -5.94 -9.52
C SER A 52 -2.55 -6.95 -9.35
N HIS A 53 -3.04 -7.08 -8.12
CA HIS A 53 -4.17 -7.95 -7.81
C HIS A 53 -5.42 -7.64 -8.64
N PRO A 54 -6.24 -8.66 -8.98
CA PRO A 54 -7.48 -8.47 -9.73
C PRO A 54 -8.39 -7.40 -9.11
N GLU A 55 -8.55 -7.39 -7.79
CA GLU A 55 -9.39 -6.44 -7.07
C GLU A 55 -9.00 -4.98 -7.34
N VAL A 56 -7.69 -4.74 -7.46
CA VAL A 56 -7.13 -3.40 -7.77
C VAL A 56 -7.42 -3.05 -9.23
N ARG A 57 -7.12 -3.96 -10.15
CA ARG A 57 -7.32 -3.74 -11.60
C ARG A 57 -8.78 -3.53 -11.96
N ASP A 58 -9.66 -4.33 -11.37
CA ASP A 58 -11.11 -4.29 -11.62
C ASP A 58 -11.71 -2.95 -11.13
N ALA A 59 -11.22 -2.40 -10.02
CA ALA A 59 -11.63 -1.08 -9.56
C ALA A 59 -11.29 0.02 -10.58
N PHE A 60 -10.11 -0.04 -11.21
CA PHE A 60 -9.70 0.90 -12.25
C PHE A 60 -10.49 0.70 -13.54
N ALA A 61 -10.67 -0.54 -13.98
CA ALA A 61 -11.45 -0.88 -15.16
C ALA A 61 -12.92 -0.42 -15.04
N ALA A 62 -13.54 -0.61 -13.87
CA ALA A 62 -14.90 -0.16 -13.59
C ALA A 62 -15.08 1.37 -13.70
N ARG A 63 -14.00 2.15 -13.58
CA ARG A 63 -13.99 3.61 -13.75
C ARG A 63 -13.45 4.07 -15.09
N GLY A 64 -13.17 3.16 -16.03
CA GLY A 64 -12.61 3.48 -17.33
C GLY A 64 -11.20 4.10 -17.27
N LEU A 65 -10.46 3.86 -16.19
CA LEU A 65 -9.09 4.35 -16.05
C LEU A 65 -8.12 3.44 -16.79
N ASP A 66 -7.20 4.04 -17.55
CA ASP A 66 -6.17 3.30 -18.27
C ASP A 66 -5.07 2.81 -17.31
N ALA A 67 -5.22 1.58 -16.85
CA ALA A 67 -4.29 0.94 -15.92
C ALA A 67 -2.84 0.86 -16.46
N SER A 68 -2.62 0.91 -17.78
CA SER A 68 -1.30 0.84 -18.39
C SER A 68 -0.41 2.05 -18.06
N ARG A 69 -1.00 3.14 -17.60
CA ARG A 69 -0.30 4.36 -17.23
C ARG A 69 0.16 4.40 -15.77
N PHE A 70 -0.33 3.46 -14.94
CA PHE A 70 -0.16 3.51 -13.49
C PHE A 70 0.91 2.54 -12.97
N CYS A 71 1.70 3.03 -12.03
CA CYS A 71 2.46 2.21 -11.09
C CYS A 71 1.62 2.05 -9.81
N TYR A 72 1.36 0.81 -9.42
CA TYR A 72 0.72 0.48 -8.16
C TYR A 72 1.75 0.33 -7.06
N PHE A 73 1.61 1.09 -5.99
CA PHE A 73 2.41 1.00 -4.78
C PHE A 73 1.67 0.08 -3.80
N GLY A 74 2.18 -1.12 -3.64
CA GLY A 74 1.57 -2.12 -2.78
C GLY A 74 1.86 -1.85 -1.31
N GLU A 75 2.83 -2.56 -0.77
CA GLU A 75 3.12 -2.50 0.65
C GLU A 75 4.05 -1.34 1.02
N SER A 76 3.90 -0.87 2.24
CA SER A 76 4.82 0.08 2.89
C SER A 76 4.89 -0.25 4.38
N LEU A 77 5.95 -0.92 4.77
CA LEU A 77 6.17 -1.39 6.12
C LEU A 77 7.43 -0.73 6.69
N LEU A 78 7.33 -0.20 7.90
CA LEU A 78 8.49 0.38 8.61
C LEU A 78 8.32 0.12 10.11
N GLU A 79 9.36 -0.39 10.73
CA GLU A 79 9.38 -0.57 12.17
C GLU A 79 9.10 0.75 12.89
N ARG A 80 8.33 0.67 13.99
CA ARG A 80 7.86 1.87 14.71
C ARG A 80 9.01 2.78 15.16
N ALA A 81 10.09 2.18 15.64
CA ALA A 81 11.28 2.92 16.10
C ALA A 81 11.98 3.74 15.01
N HIS A 82 11.77 3.40 13.73
CA HIS A 82 12.42 4.05 12.57
C HIS A 82 11.49 5.03 11.85
N ARG A 83 10.27 5.23 12.37
CA ARG A 83 9.31 6.21 11.78
C ARG A 83 9.74 7.64 12.14
N GLY A 84 9.26 8.60 11.33
CA GLY A 84 9.55 10.02 11.54
C GLY A 84 10.97 10.47 11.12
N GLN A 85 11.79 9.57 10.59
CA GLN A 85 13.20 9.83 10.21
C GLN A 85 13.40 9.93 8.69
N GLY A 86 12.34 10.12 7.92
CA GLY A 86 12.43 10.31 6.48
C GLY A 86 12.28 9.03 5.62
N ALA A 87 12.36 7.83 6.19
CA ALA A 87 12.29 6.58 5.42
C ALA A 87 10.99 6.46 4.59
N GLY A 88 9.83 6.87 5.14
CA GLY A 88 8.58 6.90 4.39
C GLY A 88 8.64 7.84 3.18
N VAL A 89 9.34 8.97 3.29
CA VAL A 89 9.60 9.89 2.15
C VAL A 89 10.45 9.20 1.10
N ALA A 90 11.54 8.55 1.51
CA ALA A 90 12.44 7.83 0.63
C ALA A 90 11.70 6.70 -0.13
N PHE A 91 10.83 5.94 0.54
CA PHE A 91 10.02 4.92 -0.11
C PHE A 91 9.17 5.46 -1.27
N PHE A 92 8.54 6.62 -1.10
CA PHE A 92 7.80 7.26 -2.18
C PHE A 92 8.73 7.70 -3.31
N THR A 93 9.83 8.37 -2.97
CA THR A 93 10.80 8.89 -3.95
C THR A 93 11.35 7.77 -4.84
N GLU A 94 11.77 6.66 -4.24
CA GLU A 94 12.34 5.52 -4.99
C GLU A 94 11.32 4.83 -5.89
N ARG A 95 10.09 4.60 -5.38
CA ARG A 95 9.01 4.00 -6.18
C ARG A 95 8.57 4.90 -7.33
N GLU A 96 8.46 6.21 -7.10
CA GLU A 96 8.15 7.19 -8.15
C GLU A 96 9.26 7.26 -9.20
N ALA A 97 10.53 7.21 -8.78
CA ALA A 97 11.66 7.14 -9.70
C ALA A 97 11.64 5.85 -10.53
N HIS A 98 11.31 4.71 -9.90
CA HIS A 98 11.15 3.44 -10.60
C HIS A 98 9.99 3.50 -11.61
N ALA A 99 8.84 4.03 -11.24
CA ALA A 99 7.70 4.21 -12.14
C ALA A 99 8.08 5.03 -13.39
N ARG A 100 8.82 6.14 -13.21
CA ARG A 100 9.31 6.97 -14.32
C ARG A 100 10.28 6.22 -15.24
N ARG A 101 11.18 5.38 -14.66
CA ARG A 101 12.07 4.53 -15.47
C ARG A 101 11.31 3.53 -16.35
N LEU A 102 10.14 3.09 -15.90
CA LEU A 102 9.24 2.23 -16.69
C LEU A 102 8.37 3.00 -17.69
N GLY A 103 8.48 4.33 -17.76
CA GLY A 103 7.64 5.18 -18.60
C GLY A 103 6.21 5.36 -18.09
N LEU A 104 5.93 4.98 -16.82
CA LEU A 104 4.63 5.15 -16.19
C LEU A 104 4.48 6.61 -15.72
N THR A 105 3.31 7.19 -15.97
CA THR A 105 3.05 8.62 -15.72
C THR A 105 2.17 8.90 -14.53
N GLN A 106 1.66 7.84 -13.91
CA GLN A 106 0.75 7.92 -12.76
C GLN A 106 1.21 6.95 -11.67
N ALA A 107 1.03 7.32 -10.42
CA ALA A 107 1.18 6.43 -9.27
C ALA A 107 -0.15 6.30 -8.53
N ALA A 108 -0.42 5.12 -8.02
CA ALA A 108 -1.60 4.84 -7.22
C ALA A 108 -1.28 3.87 -6.07
N PHE A 109 -1.94 4.05 -4.95
CA PHE A 109 -2.01 3.09 -3.85
C PHE A 109 -3.39 3.17 -3.20
N CYS A 110 -3.76 2.17 -2.42
CA CYS A 110 -4.99 2.20 -1.64
C CYS A 110 -4.71 2.15 -0.14
N SER A 111 -5.63 2.67 0.64
CA SER A 111 -5.60 2.62 2.09
C SER A 111 -6.94 2.13 2.63
N VAL A 112 -6.89 1.37 3.73
CA VAL A 112 -8.09 0.82 4.35
C VAL A 112 -8.97 1.93 4.92
N VAL A 113 -10.26 1.84 4.62
CA VAL A 113 -11.29 2.75 5.15
C VAL A 113 -11.79 2.20 6.47
N ARG A 114 -11.67 2.98 7.54
CA ARG A 114 -12.09 2.60 8.89
C ARG A 114 -13.16 3.55 9.43
N ASN A 115 -14.02 3.00 10.27
CA ASN A 115 -14.93 3.83 11.09
C ASN A 115 -14.06 4.74 12.00
N PRO A 116 -14.20 6.07 11.93
CA PRO A 116 -13.40 6.97 12.77
C PRO A 116 -13.63 6.78 14.28
N ASN A 117 -14.78 6.20 14.64
CA ASN A 117 -15.19 5.92 16.02
C ASN A 117 -14.95 4.47 16.44
N ASP A 118 -14.16 3.69 15.70
CA ASP A 118 -13.80 2.31 16.09
C ASP A 118 -13.05 2.33 17.43
N PRO A 119 -13.50 1.61 18.45
CA PRO A 119 -12.89 1.63 19.78
C PRO A 119 -11.46 1.07 19.81
N ARG A 120 -11.05 0.34 18.77
CA ARG A 120 -9.69 -0.21 18.64
C ARG A 120 -8.68 0.82 18.11
N LYS A 121 -9.16 1.99 17.67
CA LYS A 121 -8.28 3.07 17.20
C LYS A 121 -7.48 3.64 18.38
N PRO A 122 -6.13 3.59 18.32
CA PRO A 122 -5.30 4.18 19.36
C PRO A 122 -5.53 5.69 19.49
N ALA A 123 -5.51 6.21 20.72
CA ALA A 123 -5.72 7.64 20.97
C ALA A 123 -4.61 8.52 20.35
N ASP A 124 -3.40 7.98 20.22
CA ASP A 124 -2.23 8.64 19.61
C ASP A 124 -2.10 8.38 18.11
N TYR A 125 -3.09 7.70 17.49
CA TYR A 125 -3.03 7.42 16.06
C TYR A 125 -3.16 8.68 15.22
N THR A 126 -2.16 8.91 14.39
CA THR A 126 -2.17 9.99 13.39
C THR A 126 -2.41 9.40 12.00
N PRO A 127 -3.50 9.78 11.31
CA PRO A 127 -3.75 9.38 9.93
C PRO A 127 -2.64 9.83 8.98
N LEU A 128 -2.32 9.00 8.00
CA LEU A 128 -1.29 9.31 7.00
C LEU A 128 -1.79 10.22 5.86
N ASP A 129 -3.06 10.59 5.86
CA ASP A 129 -3.69 11.43 4.84
C ASP A 129 -2.92 12.74 4.59
N GLY A 130 -2.52 13.44 5.66
CA GLY A 130 -1.73 14.66 5.57
C GLY A 130 -0.36 14.42 4.93
N PHE A 131 0.29 13.31 5.29
CA PHE A 131 1.55 12.90 4.71
C PHE A 131 1.42 12.65 3.19
N TRP A 132 0.38 11.95 2.75
CA TRP A 132 0.12 11.65 1.34
C TRP A 132 -0.23 12.90 0.53
N ARG A 133 -1.09 13.79 1.08
CA ARG A 133 -1.42 15.08 0.44
C ARG A 133 -0.19 15.95 0.26
N ASN A 134 0.69 16.03 1.26
CA ASN A 134 1.94 16.79 1.17
C ASN A 134 2.90 16.24 0.11
N ARG A 135 2.69 15.01 -0.35
CA ARG A 135 3.41 14.41 -1.46
C ARG A 135 2.70 14.54 -2.80
N GLY A 136 1.59 15.26 -2.85
CA GLY A 136 0.82 15.53 -4.07
C GLY A 136 -0.15 14.41 -4.46
N TYR A 137 -0.43 13.46 -3.55
CA TYR A 137 -1.46 12.45 -3.80
C TYR A 137 -2.85 13.01 -3.48
N VAL A 138 -3.78 12.71 -4.38
CA VAL A 138 -5.20 13.09 -4.24
C VAL A 138 -6.00 11.85 -3.85
N HIS A 139 -6.85 11.98 -2.84
CA HIS A 139 -7.75 10.92 -2.41
C HIS A 139 -8.97 10.82 -3.32
N HIS A 140 -9.27 9.60 -3.76
CA HIS A 140 -10.42 9.25 -4.59
C HIS A 140 -11.32 8.26 -3.82
N PRO A 141 -12.20 8.73 -2.92
CA PRO A 141 -12.99 7.85 -2.04
C PRO A 141 -13.99 6.97 -2.81
N ASP A 142 -14.40 7.37 -3.99
CA ASP A 142 -15.29 6.65 -4.90
C ASP A 142 -14.56 5.69 -5.85
N LEU A 143 -13.24 5.69 -5.90
CA LEU A 143 -12.42 4.65 -6.48
C LEU A 143 -11.96 3.73 -5.36
N ALA A 144 -12.55 2.53 -5.27
CA ALA A 144 -12.33 1.64 -4.15
C ALA A 144 -12.33 0.17 -4.58
N CYS A 145 -11.63 -0.66 -3.82
CA CYS A 145 -11.63 -2.12 -3.95
C CYS A 145 -11.93 -2.78 -2.60
N ARG A 146 -12.11 -4.10 -2.61
CA ARG A 146 -12.28 -4.89 -1.39
C ARG A 146 -11.29 -6.03 -1.39
N PHE A 147 -10.54 -6.11 -0.27
CA PHE A 147 -9.74 -7.28 0.05
C PHE A 147 -10.37 -8.02 1.22
N HIS A 148 -10.12 -9.32 1.29
CA HIS A 148 -10.58 -10.16 2.36
C HIS A 148 -9.40 -10.53 3.24
N TRP A 149 -9.54 -10.34 4.54
CA TRP A 149 -8.59 -10.84 5.51
C TRP A 149 -9.25 -11.06 6.87
N ARG A 150 -8.61 -11.86 7.69
CA ARG A 150 -9.01 -12.08 9.07
C ARG A 150 -8.42 -10.97 9.94
N GLU A 151 -9.26 -10.27 10.68
CA GLU A 151 -8.79 -9.32 11.70
C GLU A 151 -8.33 -10.04 12.96
N VAL A 152 -7.46 -9.37 13.70
CA VAL A 152 -7.03 -9.84 15.03
C VAL A 152 -8.23 -10.01 15.93
N GLY A 153 -8.46 -11.25 16.38
CA GLY A 153 -9.58 -11.63 17.25
C GLY A 153 -10.80 -12.18 16.51
N ASP A 154 -10.79 -12.23 15.19
CA ASP A 154 -11.86 -12.82 14.39
C ASP A 154 -11.55 -14.29 14.03
N ASP A 155 -12.60 -15.10 13.85
CA ASP A 155 -12.49 -16.51 13.47
C ASP A 155 -12.47 -16.72 11.95
N ARG A 156 -12.80 -15.70 11.16
CA ARG A 156 -12.95 -15.78 9.69
C ARG A 156 -12.52 -14.52 8.98
N GLU A 157 -12.22 -14.66 7.71
CA GLU A 157 -11.99 -13.51 6.81
C GLU A 157 -13.27 -12.72 6.57
N THR A 158 -13.13 -11.41 6.52
CA THR A 158 -14.20 -10.47 6.21
C THR A 158 -13.74 -9.47 5.14
N PRO A 159 -14.67 -8.89 4.35
CA PRO A 159 -14.32 -7.89 3.34
C PRO A 159 -13.99 -6.54 3.96
N HIS A 160 -12.86 -5.96 3.54
CA HIS A 160 -12.42 -4.63 3.95
C HIS A 160 -12.38 -3.71 2.75
N LEU A 161 -12.96 -2.53 2.90
CA LEU A 161 -12.96 -1.49 1.88
C LEU A 161 -11.65 -0.72 1.91
N LEU A 162 -11.02 -0.55 0.74
CA LEU A 162 -9.86 0.31 0.54
C LEU A 162 -10.17 1.34 -0.53
N SER A 163 -9.81 2.60 -0.29
CA SER A 163 -9.96 3.69 -1.25
C SER A 163 -8.60 4.18 -1.76
N PHE A 164 -8.57 4.69 -2.98
CA PHE A 164 -7.33 4.98 -3.68
C PHE A 164 -6.86 6.42 -3.52
N TRP A 165 -5.55 6.55 -3.59
CA TRP A 165 -4.80 7.79 -3.69
C TRP A 165 -4.01 7.77 -4.99
N LEU A 166 -4.15 8.83 -5.81
CA LEU A 166 -3.54 8.94 -7.12
C LEU A 166 -2.66 10.18 -7.21
N ARG A 167 -1.59 10.07 -8.02
CA ARG A 167 -0.70 11.19 -8.34
C ARG A 167 -0.20 11.09 -9.78
N THR A 168 -0.13 12.21 -10.49
CA THR A 168 0.66 12.34 -11.73
C THR A 168 2.15 12.50 -11.38
N LEU A 169 3.01 11.74 -12.06
CA LEU A 169 4.46 11.67 -11.81
C LEU A 169 5.28 12.62 -12.66
#